data_54d342449662d7606d5c4a19902e8a06
#
_entry.id   54d342449662d7606d5c4a19902e8a06
#
_cell.length_a   1.000
_cell.length_b   1.000
_cell.length_c   1.000
_cell.angle_alpha   90.00
_cell.angle_beta   90.00
_cell.angle_gamma   90.00
#
_symmetry.space_group_name_H-M   'P 1'
#
loop_
_entity.id
_entity.type
_entity.pdbx_description
1 polymer ?
#
loop_
_entity_poly.entity_id
_entity_poly.type
_entity_poly.pdbx_seq_one_letter_code
_entity_poly.pdbx_strand_id
1 'polypeptide(L)'
;MSDLYDVVISGMGPGGSISAYYLAQAGLKVLALEKRVMPRPKLCAGGLTPRALDMLIDCDFSVAKECEVRGGMAYTHAGHDLEMSSESKMGVIVDRSRFDHFLLKRAAEQGAMVHEGEPVLGIAPGKVISIKTPRNTYNARYLVGADGANSVTSLSLGYPRRHCGYALECFIPDTYDVIRKHAGSLTFYYGFLPSGYGWMFPKKAGASVGIGVLARHTLNIRSHFQGFLSAIGLPPEYAVHCKGFPLPAYTPQTHNRHGKDNILLVGDAACLVDPITGEGISYAMKSGELAAHAINQSLQGKGKAASIYGQSLKSLKQDLLVAYFMSIPLNTVPNLSILVLRENRQIVHLLKDIMLGQGRYGELIGALIKAIPNTVKAYLKGRR
;
A
#
# COMPACT_ATOMS: atom_id res chain seq x y z
N MET A 1 -19.91 -34.98 0.56
CA MET A 1 -18.64 -34.51 -0.07
C MET A 1 -18.54 -33.03 0.17
N SER A 2 -17.43 -32.53 0.71
CA SER A 2 -17.27 -31.09 0.86
C SER A 2 -17.26 -30.42 -0.52
N ASP A 3 -18.00 -29.34 -0.69
CA ASP A 3 -18.10 -28.60 -1.93
C ASP A 3 -16.71 -28.15 -2.41
N LEU A 4 -16.36 -28.47 -3.67
CA LEU A 4 -15.14 -27.99 -4.30
C LEU A 4 -15.40 -26.61 -4.91
N TYR A 5 -14.65 -25.60 -4.46
CA TYR A 5 -14.63 -24.28 -5.05
C TYR A 5 -13.60 -24.19 -6.17
N ASP A 6 -13.85 -23.38 -7.18
CA ASP A 6 -12.81 -23.06 -8.15
C ASP A 6 -11.72 -22.23 -7.49
N VAL A 7 -12.12 -21.22 -6.71
CA VAL A 7 -11.20 -20.35 -5.99
C VAL A 7 -11.71 -20.06 -4.58
N VAL A 8 -10.82 -20.15 -3.60
CA VAL A 8 -11.01 -19.56 -2.27
C VAL A 8 -10.13 -18.31 -2.16
N ILE A 9 -10.64 -17.27 -1.52
CA ILE A 9 -9.89 -16.03 -1.24
C ILE A 9 -9.78 -15.87 0.28
N SER A 10 -8.57 -15.72 0.79
CA SER A 10 -8.29 -15.47 2.18
C SER A 10 -8.07 -13.98 2.40
N GLY A 11 -9.06 -13.28 2.99
CA GLY A 11 -9.04 -11.85 3.29
C GLY A 11 -9.72 -10.99 2.22
N MET A 12 -10.61 -10.07 2.68
CA MET A 12 -11.41 -9.18 1.83
C MET A 12 -11.02 -7.70 2.02
N GLY A 13 -9.71 -7.43 2.06
CA GLY A 13 -9.18 -6.09 1.79
C GLY A 13 -9.23 -5.78 0.28
N PRO A 14 -8.69 -4.63 -0.17
CA PRO A 14 -8.78 -4.21 -1.56
C PRO A 14 -8.32 -5.27 -2.57
N GLY A 15 -7.20 -5.96 -2.31
CA GLY A 15 -6.71 -7.00 -3.21
C GLY A 15 -7.63 -8.21 -3.31
N GLY A 16 -8.15 -8.69 -2.17
CA GLY A 16 -9.06 -9.84 -2.15
C GLY A 16 -10.41 -9.53 -2.78
N SER A 17 -10.98 -8.34 -2.49
CA SER A 17 -12.26 -7.93 -3.07
C SER A 17 -12.19 -7.76 -4.59
N ILE A 18 -11.11 -7.17 -5.10
CA ILE A 18 -10.89 -7.06 -6.55
C ILE A 18 -10.67 -8.44 -7.19
N SER A 19 -9.90 -9.33 -6.54
CA SER A 19 -9.76 -10.72 -7.03
C SER A 19 -11.11 -11.44 -7.09
N ALA A 20 -11.91 -11.33 -6.02
CA ALA A 20 -13.24 -11.95 -5.94
C ALA A 20 -14.17 -11.43 -7.03
N TYR A 21 -14.17 -10.11 -7.25
CA TYR A 21 -14.98 -9.47 -8.28
C TYR A 21 -14.68 -10.04 -9.68
N TYR A 22 -13.41 -10.01 -10.11
CA TYR A 22 -13.06 -10.48 -11.46
C TYR A 22 -13.22 -12.00 -11.65
N LEU A 23 -12.98 -12.80 -10.60
CA LEU A 23 -13.16 -14.25 -10.67
C LEU A 23 -14.64 -14.62 -10.73
N ALA A 24 -15.51 -13.95 -9.95
CA ALA A 24 -16.94 -14.15 -10.01
C ALA A 24 -17.53 -13.66 -11.34
N GLN A 25 -17.06 -12.53 -11.86
CA GLN A 25 -17.40 -12.02 -13.19
C GLN A 25 -17.05 -13.02 -14.32
N ALA A 26 -15.98 -13.78 -14.15
CA ALA A 26 -15.60 -14.85 -15.06
C ALA A 26 -16.45 -16.15 -14.90
N GLY A 27 -17.47 -16.15 -14.03
CA GLY A 27 -18.39 -17.27 -13.82
C GLY A 27 -17.83 -18.38 -12.92
N LEU A 28 -16.75 -18.13 -12.16
CA LEU A 28 -16.15 -19.14 -11.30
C LEU A 28 -16.87 -19.23 -9.95
N LYS A 29 -16.87 -20.45 -9.36
CA LYS A 29 -17.39 -20.68 -8.00
C LYS A 29 -16.38 -20.15 -6.97
N VAL A 30 -16.59 -18.90 -6.51
CA VAL A 30 -15.69 -18.17 -5.60
C VAL A 30 -16.22 -18.16 -4.19
N LEU A 31 -15.39 -18.56 -3.20
CA LEU A 31 -15.62 -18.35 -1.78
C LEU A 31 -14.59 -17.38 -1.22
N ALA A 32 -15.04 -16.30 -0.63
CA ALA A 32 -14.20 -15.31 0.03
C ALA A 32 -14.38 -15.35 1.55
N LEU A 33 -13.28 -15.48 2.28
CA LEU A 33 -13.25 -15.63 3.74
C LEU A 33 -12.63 -14.35 4.35
N GLU A 34 -13.42 -13.61 5.14
CA GLU A 34 -12.93 -12.44 5.88
C GLU A 34 -12.99 -12.70 7.38
N LYS A 35 -11.88 -12.48 8.08
CA LYS A 35 -11.76 -12.75 9.53
C LYS A 35 -12.60 -11.82 10.41
N ARG A 36 -12.99 -10.67 9.92
CA ARG A 36 -13.80 -9.68 10.63
C ARG A 36 -15.17 -9.54 9.98
N VAL A 37 -16.15 -9.07 10.75
CA VAL A 37 -17.41 -8.59 10.21
C VAL A 37 -17.20 -7.18 9.67
N MET A 38 -17.71 -6.88 8.49
CA MET A 38 -17.58 -5.58 7.83
C MET A 38 -18.81 -4.69 8.13
N PRO A 39 -18.66 -3.37 8.22
CA PRO A 39 -17.42 -2.60 8.06
C PRO A 39 -16.50 -2.74 9.28
N ARG A 40 -15.20 -2.85 9.04
CA ARG A 40 -14.19 -3.03 10.09
C ARG A 40 -13.15 -1.91 10.09
N PRO A 41 -12.63 -1.51 11.26
CA PRO A 41 -11.49 -0.59 11.32
C PRO A 41 -10.27 -1.17 10.60
N LYS A 42 -9.60 -0.36 9.79
CA LYS A 42 -8.31 -0.67 9.18
C LYS A 42 -7.40 0.55 9.28
N LEU A 43 -6.29 0.40 9.98
CA LEU A 43 -5.29 1.45 10.10
C LEU A 43 -4.68 1.73 8.74
N CYS A 44 -4.84 2.95 8.26
CA CYS A 44 -4.33 3.45 6.99
C CYS A 44 -4.79 4.89 6.82
N ALA A 45 -3.94 5.77 6.37
CA ALA A 45 -4.29 7.14 6.04
C ALA A 45 -5.37 7.27 4.93
N GLY A 46 -5.56 6.21 4.13
CA GLY A 46 -6.67 6.09 3.19
C GLY A 46 -6.46 6.80 1.85
N GLY A 47 -5.21 7.10 1.48
CA GLY A 47 -4.90 7.72 0.19
C GLY A 47 -5.15 6.76 -0.98
N LEU A 48 -6.04 7.15 -1.90
CA LEU A 48 -6.24 6.54 -3.20
C LEU A 48 -5.55 7.40 -4.25
N THR A 49 -4.56 6.84 -4.91
CA THR A 49 -3.90 7.46 -6.05
C THR A 49 -4.76 7.34 -7.31
N PRO A 50 -4.49 8.12 -8.37
CA PRO A 50 -5.17 7.96 -9.65
C PRO A 50 -5.16 6.52 -10.18
N ARG A 51 -4.06 5.77 -9.99
CA ARG A 51 -4.01 4.33 -10.33
C ARG A 51 -5.11 3.50 -9.67
N ALA A 52 -5.44 3.80 -8.41
CA ALA A 52 -6.52 3.11 -7.72
C ALA A 52 -7.89 3.61 -8.21
N LEU A 53 -8.00 4.91 -8.54
CA LEU A 53 -9.23 5.51 -9.05
C LEU A 53 -9.59 4.99 -10.45
N ASP A 54 -8.61 4.78 -11.32
CA ASP A 54 -8.80 4.21 -12.66
C ASP A 54 -9.43 2.81 -12.63
N MET A 55 -9.15 2.03 -11.57
CA MET A 55 -9.80 0.73 -11.35
C MET A 55 -11.23 0.83 -10.82
N LEU A 56 -11.71 2.04 -10.52
CA LEU A 56 -13.03 2.35 -9.95
C LEU A 56 -13.84 3.31 -10.82
N ILE A 57 -13.47 3.46 -12.10
CA ILE A 57 -14.01 4.53 -12.99
C ILE A 57 -15.54 4.47 -13.09
N ASP A 58 -16.12 3.25 -13.10
CA ASP A 58 -17.56 3.02 -13.21
C ASP A 58 -18.24 2.80 -11.84
N CYS A 59 -17.61 3.29 -10.77
CA CYS A 59 -18.06 3.00 -9.42
C CYS A 59 -18.35 4.28 -8.64
N ASP A 60 -19.53 4.40 -8.07
CA ASP A 60 -19.80 5.41 -7.04
C ASP A 60 -19.38 4.90 -5.66
N PHE A 61 -18.22 5.36 -5.21
CA PHE A 61 -17.71 5.12 -3.85
C PHE A 61 -17.79 6.36 -2.95
N SER A 62 -18.68 7.30 -3.27
CA SER A 62 -18.89 8.55 -2.50
C SER A 62 -19.14 8.29 -1.01
N VAL A 63 -19.79 7.18 -0.68
CA VAL A 63 -20.02 6.71 0.70
C VAL A 63 -18.73 6.57 1.53
N ALA A 64 -17.60 6.31 0.88
CA ALA A 64 -16.31 6.15 1.54
C ALA A 64 -15.40 7.37 1.40
N LYS A 65 -15.70 8.30 0.51
CA LYS A 65 -14.88 9.49 0.22
C LYS A 65 -14.92 10.47 1.39
N GLU A 66 -13.74 10.92 1.82
CA GLU A 66 -13.59 11.96 2.83
C GLU A 66 -13.20 13.31 2.24
N CYS A 67 -12.13 13.37 1.47
CA CYS A 67 -11.70 14.61 0.82
C CYS A 67 -10.91 14.33 -0.47
N GLU A 68 -10.75 15.37 -1.28
CA GLU A 68 -9.88 15.36 -2.47
C GLU A 68 -8.49 15.87 -2.11
N VAL A 69 -7.50 15.36 -2.81
CA VAL A 69 -6.10 15.78 -2.73
C VAL A 69 -5.71 16.45 -4.04
N ARG A 70 -5.15 17.65 -3.93
CA ARG A 70 -4.68 18.47 -5.06
C ARG A 70 -3.20 18.81 -4.99
N GLY A 71 -2.54 18.49 -3.88
CA GLY A 71 -1.13 18.78 -3.65
C GLY A 71 -0.39 17.69 -2.88
N GLY A 72 0.93 17.74 -2.97
CA GLY A 72 1.85 16.99 -2.15
C GLY A 72 2.92 17.93 -1.61
N MET A 73 3.29 17.76 -0.35
CA MET A 73 4.34 18.51 0.31
C MET A 73 5.34 17.53 0.92
N ALA A 74 6.62 17.83 0.81
CA ALA A 74 7.64 17.12 1.55
C ALA A 74 8.50 18.13 2.31
N TYR A 75 8.73 17.88 3.60
CA TYR A 75 9.57 18.70 4.46
C TYR A 75 10.75 17.90 4.99
N THR A 76 11.87 18.58 5.22
CA THR A 76 12.98 18.00 5.96
C THR A 76 13.17 18.73 7.30
N HIS A 77 13.80 18.05 8.25
CA HIS A 77 14.15 18.62 9.54
C HIS A 77 15.03 19.89 9.43
N ALA A 78 15.82 20.03 8.35
CA ALA A 78 16.65 21.22 8.11
C ALA A 78 15.89 22.38 7.45
N GLY A 79 14.56 22.30 7.30
CA GLY A 79 13.73 23.35 6.73
C GLY A 79 13.70 23.39 5.20
N HIS A 80 14.24 22.38 4.50
CA HIS A 80 14.02 22.25 3.06
C HIS A 80 12.63 21.69 2.80
N ASP A 81 11.98 22.19 1.79
CA ASP A 81 10.66 21.79 1.34
C ASP A 81 10.62 21.47 -0.15
N LEU A 82 9.68 20.67 -0.53
CA LEU A 82 9.32 20.37 -1.91
C LEU A 82 7.81 20.39 -2.04
N GLU A 83 7.30 21.32 -2.85
CA GLU A 83 5.88 21.42 -3.14
C GLU A 83 5.59 20.82 -4.53
N MET A 84 4.55 20.01 -4.59
CA MET A 84 3.97 19.47 -5.81
C MET A 84 2.50 19.83 -5.84
N SER A 85 2.18 20.96 -6.44
CA SER A 85 0.79 21.36 -6.67
C SER A 85 0.30 20.88 -8.04
N SER A 86 -1.00 20.64 -8.15
CA SER A 86 -1.64 20.29 -9.42
C SER A 86 -3.01 20.94 -9.51
N GLU A 87 -3.33 21.50 -10.69
CA GLU A 87 -4.69 21.91 -11.02
C GLU A 87 -5.61 20.68 -11.09
N SER A 88 -5.05 19.55 -11.52
CA SER A 88 -5.76 18.27 -11.55
C SER A 88 -5.77 17.61 -10.17
N LYS A 89 -6.77 16.79 -9.93
CA LYS A 89 -6.90 15.96 -8.74
C LYS A 89 -5.76 14.94 -8.68
N MET A 90 -4.98 14.98 -7.60
CA MET A 90 -3.88 14.05 -7.35
C MET A 90 -4.30 12.76 -6.63
N GLY A 91 -5.52 12.74 -6.10
CA GLY A 91 -6.04 11.57 -5.40
C GLY A 91 -7.27 11.88 -4.55
N VAL A 92 -7.67 10.89 -3.78
CA VAL A 92 -8.79 10.96 -2.83
C VAL A 92 -8.39 10.30 -1.53
N ILE A 93 -8.80 10.87 -0.42
CA ILE A 93 -8.76 10.21 0.87
C ILE A 93 -10.09 9.53 1.12
N VAL A 94 -10.04 8.28 1.57
CA VAL A 94 -11.21 7.49 1.94
C VAL A 94 -11.17 7.03 3.39
N ASP A 95 -12.34 6.81 3.97
CA ASP A 95 -12.49 5.96 5.15
C ASP A 95 -12.33 4.49 4.74
N ARG A 96 -11.30 3.84 5.24
CA ARG A 96 -10.94 2.45 4.89
C ARG A 96 -11.99 1.43 5.33
N SER A 97 -12.71 1.71 6.40
CA SER A 97 -13.78 0.81 6.86
C SER A 97 -14.91 0.77 5.83
N ARG A 98 -15.35 1.92 5.37
CA ARG A 98 -16.39 2.06 4.36
C ARG A 98 -15.91 1.63 2.97
N PHE A 99 -14.67 1.97 2.61
CA PHE A 99 -14.09 1.63 1.31
C PHE A 99 -13.91 0.13 1.13
N ASP A 100 -13.31 -0.55 2.12
CA ASP A 100 -13.12 -2.00 2.05
C ASP A 100 -14.48 -2.72 1.99
N HIS A 101 -15.49 -2.24 2.76
CA HIS A 101 -16.84 -2.78 2.72
C HIS A 101 -17.55 -2.56 1.39
N PHE A 102 -17.35 -1.38 0.77
CA PHE A 102 -17.86 -1.09 -0.58
C PHE A 102 -17.29 -2.09 -1.60
N LEU A 103 -15.99 -2.33 -1.60
CA LEU A 103 -15.36 -3.28 -2.52
C LEU A 103 -15.84 -4.73 -2.30
N LEU A 104 -16.03 -5.13 -1.02
CA LEU A 104 -16.56 -6.44 -0.68
C LEU A 104 -17.99 -6.62 -1.22
N LYS A 105 -18.86 -5.64 -1.03
CA LYS A 105 -20.24 -5.66 -1.56
C LYS A 105 -20.26 -5.83 -3.07
N ARG A 106 -19.43 -5.10 -3.80
CA ARG A 106 -19.33 -5.24 -5.25
C ARG A 106 -18.91 -6.66 -5.67
N ALA A 107 -18.00 -7.28 -4.94
CA ALA A 107 -17.60 -8.67 -5.21
C ALA A 107 -18.77 -9.64 -4.96
N ALA A 108 -19.54 -9.43 -3.90
CA ALA A 108 -20.73 -10.24 -3.59
C ALA A 108 -21.85 -10.07 -4.64
N GLU A 109 -22.11 -8.83 -5.05
CA GLU A 109 -23.07 -8.49 -6.12
C GLU A 109 -22.70 -9.14 -7.45
N GLN A 110 -21.39 -9.34 -7.70
CA GLN A 110 -20.90 -10.04 -8.88
C GLN A 110 -21.02 -11.57 -8.79
N GLY A 111 -21.42 -12.11 -7.61
CA GLY A 111 -21.66 -13.54 -7.40
C GLY A 111 -20.63 -14.25 -6.53
N ALA A 112 -19.67 -13.56 -5.94
CA ALA A 112 -18.77 -14.16 -4.96
C ALA A 112 -19.52 -14.48 -3.65
N MET A 113 -19.40 -15.70 -3.16
CA MET A 113 -19.90 -16.09 -1.83
C MET A 113 -18.95 -15.52 -0.76
N VAL A 114 -19.47 -14.74 0.18
CA VAL A 114 -18.65 -14.08 1.21
C VAL A 114 -19.03 -14.58 2.60
N HIS A 115 -18.06 -15.09 3.34
CA HIS A 115 -18.18 -15.45 4.74
C HIS A 115 -17.39 -14.49 5.61
N GLU A 116 -18.08 -13.72 6.40
CA GLU A 116 -17.50 -12.77 7.34
C GLU A 116 -17.35 -13.40 8.75
N GLY A 117 -16.40 -12.90 9.56
CA GLY A 117 -16.11 -13.44 10.86
C GLY A 117 -15.51 -14.86 10.80
N GLU A 118 -14.88 -15.21 9.67
CA GLU A 118 -14.36 -16.55 9.42
C GLU A 118 -12.87 -16.51 9.03
N PRO A 119 -11.95 -16.49 10.02
CA PRO A 119 -10.51 -16.46 9.78
C PRO A 119 -10.00 -17.79 9.20
N VAL A 120 -9.11 -17.72 8.20
CA VAL A 120 -8.32 -18.87 7.77
C VAL A 120 -7.26 -19.16 8.85
N LEU A 121 -7.26 -20.39 9.38
CA LEU A 121 -6.35 -20.84 10.42
C LEU A 121 -5.19 -21.69 9.90
N GLY A 122 -5.41 -22.40 8.80
CA GLY A 122 -4.40 -23.27 8.21
C GLY A 122 -4.72 -23.61 6.75
N ILE A 123 -3.67 -23.89 6.01
CA ILE A 123 -3.74 -24.23 4.60
C ILE A 123 -2.84 -25.45 4.36
N ALA A 124 -3.40 -26.48 3.75
CA ALA A 124 -2.65 -27.63 3.24
C ALA A 124 -2.57 -27.55 1.70
N PRO A 125 -1.39 -27.16 1.14
CA PRO A 125 -1.18 -27.10 -0.31
C PRO A 125 -1.29 -28.48 -0.96
N GLY A 126 -1.82 -28.51 -2.20
CA GLY A 126 -1.97 -29.73 -3.00
C GLY A 126 -2.63 -29.43 -4.34
N LYS A 127 -2.90 -30.47 -5.17
CA LYS A 127 -3.72 -30.30 -6.38
C LYS A 127 -5.10 -29.72 -6.04
N VAL A 128 -5.68 -30.16 -4.94
CA VAL A 128 -6.81 -29.58 -4.25
C VAL A 128 -6.26 -29.03 -2.95
N ILE A 129 -6.47 -27.75 -2.71
CA ILE A 129 -6.01 -27.04 -1.52
C ILE A 129 -7.08 -27.21 -0.43
N SER A 130 -6.66 -27.61 0.77
CA SER A 130 -7.55 -27.67 1.93
C SER A 130 -7.34 -26.45 2.82
N ILE A 131 -8.40 -25.69 3.11
CA ILE A 131 -8.40 -24.44 3.85
C ILE A 131 -9.21 -24.63 5.14
N LYS A 132 -8.54 -24.58 6.28
CA LYS A 132 -9.14 -24.78 7.60
C LYS A 132 -9.55 -23.44 8.22
N THR A 133 -10.79 -23.35 8.68
CA THR A 133 -11.34 -22.27 9.49
C THR A 133 -11.86 -22.80 10.83
N PRO A 134 -12.34 -21.96 11.76
CA PRO A 134 -13.01 -22.42 12.98
C PRO A 134 -14.31 -23.17 12.72
N ARG A 135 -15.00 -22.88 11.60
CA ARG A 135 -16.33 -23.43 11.30
C ARG A 135 -16.27 -24.66 10.41
N ASN A 136 -15.38 -24.63 9.39
CA ASN A 136 -15.34 -25.64 8.32
C ASN A 136 -13.93 -25.88 7.79
N THR A 137 -13.81 -26.93 6.99
CA THR A 137 -12.67 -27.13 6.08
C THR A 137 -13.20 -27.06 4.64
N TYR A 138 -12.69 -26.10 3.88
CA TYR A 138 -13.06 -25.86 2.48
C TYR A 138 -12.00 -26.44 1.55
N ASN A 139 -12.44 -26.91 0.38
CA ASN A 139 -11.56 -27.40 -0.67
C ASN A 139 -11.64 -26.49 -1.90
N ALA A 140 -10.48 -26.17 -2.49
CA ALA A 140 -10.41 -25.31 -3.67
C ALA A 140 -9.35 -25.79 -4.67
N ARG A 141 -9.57 -25.46 -5.96
CA ARG A 141 -8.56 -25.64 -7.02
C ARG A 141 -7.46 -24.60 -6.93
N TYR A 142 -7.83 -23.35 -6.58
CA TYR A 142 -6.92 -22.21 -6.44
C TYR A 142 -7.19 -21.49 -5.12
N LEU A 143 -6.15 -20.85 -4.59
CA LEU A 143 -6.25 -19.98 -3.43
C LEU A 143 -5.59 -18.63 -3.73
N VAL A 144 -6.28 -17.54 -3.42
CA VAL A 144 -5.70 -16.19 -3.39
C VAL A 144 -5.50 -15.77 -1.94
N GLY A 145 -4.24 -15.61 -1.53
CA GLY A 145 -3.86 -15.08 -0.23
C GLY A 145 -3.85 -13.55 -0.26
N ALA A 146 -4.90 -12.95 0.25
CA ALA A 146 -5.11 -11.50 0.40
C ALA A 146 -5.22 -11.09 1.89
N ASP A 147 -4.65 -11.90 2.78
CA ASP A 147 -4.78 -11.88 4.24
C ASP A 147 -3.80 -10.90 4.94
N GLY A 148 -3.16 -10.03 4.14
CA GLY A 148 -2.42 -8.86 4.61
C GLY A 148 -1.02 -9.18 5.16
N ALA A 149 -0.46 -8.23 5.92
CA ALA A 149 0.93 -8.28 6.39
C ALA A 149 1.27 -9.51 7.26
N ASN A 150 0.28 -10.06 7.97
CA ASN A 150 0.42 -11.27 8.82
C ASN A 150 -0.14 -12.52 8.14
N SER A 151 0.00 -12.62 6.83
CA SER A 151 -0.58 -13.65 5.97
C SER A 151 -0.27 -15.09 6.44
N VAL A 152 -1.33 -15.84 6.75
CA VAL A 152 -1.28 -17.28 6.98
C VAL A 152 -0.98 -18.02 5.69
N THR A 153 -1.55 -17.53 4.58
CA THR A 153 -1.33 -18.09 3.23
C THR A 153 0.14 -18.02 2.85
N SER A 154 0.79 -16.88 3.09
CA SER A 154 2.21 -16.71 2.81
C SER A 154 3.09 -17.66 3.64
N LEU A 155 2.74 -17.84 4.93
CA LEU A 155 3.44 -18.78 5.81
C LEU A 155 3.30 -20.24 5.35
N SER A 156 2.12 -20.64 4.87
CA SER A 156 1.89 -22.01 4.35
C SER A 156 2.74 -22.37 3.13
N LEU A 157 3.20 -21.35 2.40
CA LEU A 157 4.13 -21.49 1.26
C LEU A 157 5.62 -21.47 1.68
N GLY A 158 5.90 -21.38 2.99
CA GLY A 158 7.27 -21.31 3.52
C GLY A 158 7.91 -19.93 3.45
N TYR A 159 7.16 -18.87 3.08
CA TYR A 159 7.68 -17.52 3.13
C TYR A 159 7.74 -17.04 4.59
N PRO A 160 8.89 -16.57 5.08
CA PRO A 160 8.99 -16.08 6.46
C PRO A 160 8.15 -14.82 6.66
N ARG A 161 7.70 -14.58 7.89
CA ARG A 161 7.15 -13.26 8.26
C ARG A 161 8.25 -12.23 8.09
N ARG A 162 8.04 -11.27 7.18
CA ARG A 162 8.96 -10.16 6.98
C ARG A 162 8.16 -8.86 7.06
N HIS A 163 8.45 -8.11 8.10
CA HIS A 163 8.00 -6.73 8.23
C HIS A 163 9.22 -5.84 8.04
N CYS A 164 9.24 -5.08 6.92
CA CYS A 164 10.35 -4.17 6.63
C CYS A 164 10.31 -2.94 7.52
N GLY A 165 9.13 -2.64 8.11
CA GLY A 165 8.91 -1.54 9.01
C GLY A 165 7.63 -1.69 9.83
N TYR A 166 7.44 -0.72 10.70
CA TYR A 166 6.22 -0.54 11.50
C TYR A 166 5.76 0.91 11.38
N ALA A 167 4.46 1.09 11.43
CA ALA A 167 3.84 2.40 11.42
C ALA A 167 3.03 2.61 12.69
N LEU A 168 3.02 3.86 13.19
CA LEU A 168 2.10 4.35 14.19
C LEU A 168 1.27 5.47 13.58
N GLU A 169 -0.01 5.51 13.89
CA GLU A 169 -0.95 6.50 13.36
C GLU A 169 -1.97 6.88 14.43
N CYS A 170 -2.32 8.18 14.44
CA CYS A 170 -3.49 8.69 15.17
C CYS A 170 -4.27 9.68 14.30
N PHE A 171 -5.53 9.89 14.64
CA PHE A 171 -6.32 11.00 14.13
C PHE A 171 -6.10 12.22 15.01
N ILE A 172 -5.86 13.40 14.41
CA ILE A 172 -5.76 14.68 15.09
C ILE A 172 -6.79 15.64 14.47
N PRO A 173 -7.65 16.29 15.28
CA PRO A 173 -8.69 17.19 14.79
C PRO A 173 -8.10 18.45 14.15
N ASP A 174 -8.89 19.16 13.35
CA ASP A 174 -8.51 20.40 12.63
C ASP A 174 -8.46 21.65 13.50
N THR A 175 -8.38 21.48 14.82
CA THR A 175 -8.23 22.59 15.79
C THR A 175 -6.85 23.25 15.75
N TYR A 176 -5.86 22.60 15.12
CA TYR A 176 -4.48 23.07 15.02
C TYR A 176 -4.21 23.73 13.66
N ASP A 177 -3.54 24.89 13.66
CA ASP A 177 -3.21 25.66 12.45
C ASP A 177 -2.40 24.85 11.45
N VAL A 178 -1.44 24.04 11.93
CA VAL A 178 -0.62 23.18 11.08
C VAL A 178 -1.48 22.19 10.29
N ILE A 179 -2.57 21.68 10.86
CA ILE A 179 -3.50 20.77 10.16
C ILE A 179 -4.30 21.54 9.11
N ARG A 180 -4.86 22.70 9.46
CA ARG A 180 -5.63 23.54 8.53
C ARG A 180 -4.79 24.00 7.34
N LYS A 181 -3.53 24.39 7.58
CA LYS A 181 -2.60 24.84 6.54
C LYS A 181 -2.32 23.75 5.48
N HIS A 182 -2.38 22.47 5.85
CA HIS A 182 -2.11 21.36 4.96
C HIS A 182 -3.38 20.64 4.48
N ALA A 183 -4.56 21.23 4.67
CA ALA A 183 -5.81 20.72 4.15
C ALA A 183 -5.73 20.57 2.61
N GLY A 184 -6.12 19.40 2.09
CA GLY A 184 -6.07 19.10 0.65
C GLY A 184 -4.71 18.67 0.11
N SER A 185 -3.66 18.54 0.95
CA SER A 185 -2.33 18.09 0.54
C SER A 185 -1.88 16.83 1.29
N LEU A 186 -1.20 15.93 0.60
CA LEU A 186 -0.44 14.84 1.25
C LEU A 186 0.90 15.40 1.73
N THR A 187 1.13 15.38 3.01
CA THR A 187 2.37 15.93 3.58
C THR A 187 3.26 14.82 4.13
N PHE A 188 4.52 14.83 3.72
CA PHE A 188 5.57 13.91 4.14
C PHE A 188 6.68 14.66 4.87
N TYR A 189 7.25 14.05 5.90
CA TYR A 189 8.30 14.60 6.75
C TYR A 189 9.49 13.67 6.80
N TYR A 190 10.62 14.05 6.19
CA TYR A 190 11.85 13.29 6.13
C TYR A 190 12.92 13.85 7.07
N GLY A 191 13.76 12.97 7.64
CA GLY A 191 14.85 13.38 8.54
C GLY A 191 14.42 13.72 9.96
N PHE A 192 13.14 13.57 10.30
CA PHE A 192 12.63 13.70 11.67
C PHE A 192 12.77 12.39 12.47
N LEU A 193 13.08 11.31 11.81
CA LEU A 193 13.19 9.97 12.35
C LEU A 193 14.55 9.37 12.01
N PRO A 194 15.06 8.43 12.81
CA PRO A 194 16.34 7.77 12.53
C PRO A 194 16.36 7.03 11.19
N SER A 195 15.20 6.52 10.76
CA SER A 195 15.00 5.89 9.46
C SER A 195 13.49 5.77 9.20
N GLY A 196 13.04 6.25 8.05
CA GLY A 196 11.63 6.32 7.72
C GLY A 196 11.17 7.77 7.57
N TYR A 197 9.85 7.97 7.61
CA TYR A 197 9.25 9.29 7.44
C TYR A 197 8.00 9.44 8.29
N GLY A 198 7.62 10.70 8.57
CA GLY A 198 6.33 11.06 9.10
C GLY A 198 5.36 11.47 7.99
N TRP A 199 4.08 11.41 8.25
CA TRP A 199 3.04 11.91 7.35
C TRP A 199 1.95 12.66 8.08
N MET A 200 1.29 13.55 7.33
CA MET A 200 0.04 14.19 7.69
C MET A 200 -0.86 14.18 6.47
N PHE A 201 -1.94 13.41 6.51
CA PHE A 201 -2.89 13.27 5.42
C PHE A 201 -4.25 13.82 5.84
N PRO A 202 -4.88 14.69 5.03
CA PRO A 202 -6.12 15.33 5.40
C PRO A 202 -7.25 14.33 5.59
N LYS A 203 -8.16 14.64 6.51
CA LYS A 203 -9.40 13.94 6.75
C LYS A 203 -10.53 14.96 6.83
N LYS A 204 -11.79 14.53 6.74
CA LYS A 204 -12.97 15.42 6.74
C LYS A 204 -12.99 16.40 7.94
N ALA A 205 -12.51 15.98 9.11
CA ALA A 205 -12.55 16.78 10.35
C ALA A 205 -11.16 16.88 11.03
N GLY A 206 -10.08 16.74 10.27
CA GLY A 206 -8.73 16.77 10.81
C GLY A 206 -7.70 16.14 9.89
N ALA A 207 -6.76 15.39 10.46
CA ALA A 207 -5.76 14.66 9.70
C ALA A 207 -5.43 13.30 10.34
N SER A 208 -5.05 12.33 9.49
CA SER A 208 -4.28 11.17 9.90
C SER A 208 -2.82 11.58 9.98
N VAL A 209 -2.25 11.54 11.17
CA VAL A 209 -0.84 11.86 11.42
C VAL A 209 -0.15 10.61 11.91
N GLY A 210 1.00 10.30 11.33
CA GLY A 210 1.71 9.08 11.71
C GLY A 210 3.18 9.09 11.33
N ILE A 211 3.86 8.02 11.71
CA ILE A 211 5.24 7.72 11.35
C ILE A 211 5.36 6.28 10.84
N GLY A 212 6.23 6.09 9.84
CA GLY A 212 6.71 4.78 9.41
C GLY A 212 8.21 4.68 9.65
N VAL A 213 8.64 3.64 10.38
CA VAL A 213 10.06 3.40 10.68
C VAL A 213 10.47 2.02 10.21
N LEU A 214 11.73 1.87 9.80
CA LEU A 214 12.29 0.56 9.46
C LEU A 214 12.34 -0.34 10.70
N ALA A 215 12.19 -1.64 10.52
CA ALA A 215 12.09 -2.63 11.60
C ALA A 215 13.22 -2.54 12.63
N ARG A 216 14.46 -2.22 12.21
CA ARG A 216 15.60 -2.03 13.10
C ARG A 216 15.48 -0.86 14.09
N HIS A 217 14.54 0.07 13.84
CA HIS A 217 14.30 1.27 14.66
C HIS A 217 12.94 1.23 15.37
N THR A 218 12.33 0.07 15.50
CA THR A 218 11.01 -0.07 16.16
C THR A 218 11.09 0.02 17.68
N LEU A 219 12.29 -0.13 18.27
CA LEU A 219 12.50 0.15 19.69
C LEU A 219 12.20 1.62 19.96
N ASN A 220 11.34 1.87 20.97
CA ASN A 220 10.90 3.23 21.34
C ASN A 220 10.14 3.99 20.23
N ILE A 221 9.48 3.29 19.29
CA ILE A 221 8.73 3.92 18.19
C ILE A 221 7.72 4.96 18.68
N ARG A 222 7.12 4.76 19.86
CA ARG A 222 6.20 5.74 20.47
C ARG A 222 6.92 7.03 20.89
N SER A 223 8.14 6.93 21.44
CA SER A 223 8.97 8.10 21.75
C SER A 223 9.37 8.87 20.50
N HIS A 224 9.71 8.16 19.40
CA HIS A 224 9.95 8.79 18.11
C HIS A 224 8.71 9.53 17.60
N PHE A 225 7.51 8.96 17.79
CA PHE A 225 6.28 9.60 17.39
C PHE A 225 5.97 10.85 18.24
N GLN A 226 6.20 10.82 19.55
CA GLN A 226 6.09 11.99 20.41
C GLN A 226 7.04 13.12 19.97
N GLY A 227 8.31 12.80 19.73
CA GLY A 227 9.30 13.76 19.23
C GLY A 227 8.92 14.34 17.86
N PHE A 228 8.39 13.52 16.96
CA PHE A 228 7.90 13.97 15.66
C PHE A 228 6.71 14.93 15.81
N LEU A 229 5.70 14.59 16.62
CA LEU A 229 4.54 15.47 16.87
C LEU A 229 4.99 16.83 17.39
N SER A 230 5.86 16.85 18.42
CA SER A 230 6.41 18.10 18.97
C SER A 230 7.15 18.92 17.91
N ALA A 231 7.96 18.26 17.07
CA ALA A 231 8.74 18.92 16.03
C ALA A 231 7.89 19.59 14.94
N ILE A 232 6.67 19.08 14.68
CA ILE A 232 5.73 19.67 13.71
C ILE A 232 4.66 20.57 14.37
N GLY A 233 4.81 20.89 15.66
CA GLY A 233 3.91 21.79 16.38
C GLY A 233 2.59 21.15 16.82
N LEU A 234 2.57 19.85 17.02
CA LEU A 234 1.42 19.10 17.52
C LEU A 234 1.69 18.54 18.92
N PRO A 235 0.65 18.43 19.78
CA PRO A 235 0.81 17.89 21.13
C PRO A 235 1.30 16.43 21.13
N PRO A 236 2.39 16.12 21.86
CA PRO A 236 2.96 14.76 21.88
C PRO A 236 2.08 13.74 22.58
N GLU A 237 1.11 14.15 23.40
CA GLU A 237 0.15 13.28 24.09
C GLU A 237 -0.74 12.48 23.12
N TYR A 238 -0.97 12.93 21.90
CA TYR A 238 -1.67 12.16 20.87
C TYR A 238 -1.00 10.81 20.58
N ALA A 239 0.30 10.69 20.85
CA ALA A 239 1.01 9.42 20.70
C ALA A 239 0.52 8.33 21.67
N VAL A 240 -0.17 8.68 22.75
CA VAL A 240 -0.77 7.69 23.69
C VAL A 240 -1.89 6.91 23.00
N HIS A 241 -2.67 7.60 22.16
CA HIS A 241 -3.83 7.05 21.46
C HIS A 241 -3.49 6.44 20.09
N CYS A 242 -2.22 6.47 19.68
CA CYS A 242 -1.80 5.91 18.40
C CYS A 242 -1.98 4.40 18.35
N LYS A 243 -2.28 3.90 17.16
CA LYS A 243 -2.35 2.48 16.84
C LYS A 243 -1.21 2.11 15.90
N GLY A 244 -0.68 0.90 16.08
CA GLY A 244 0.44 0.41 15.29
C GLY A 244 0.08 -0.73 14.36
N PHE A 245 0.79 -0.84 13.27
CA PHE A 245 0.65 -1.93 12.30
C PHE A 245 1.97 -2.20 11.58
N PRO A 246 2.20 -3.46 11.16
CA PRO A 246 3.35 -3.80 10.35
C PRO A 246 3.22 -3.22 8.94
N LEU A 247 4.34 -2.74 8.40
CA LEU A 247 4.45 -2.19 7.05
C LEU A 247 5.26 -3.14 6.17
N PRO A 248 4.61 -3.97 5.32
CA PRO A 248 5.29 -4.93 4.47
C PRO A 248 5.77 -4.27 3.16
N ALA A 249 6.67 -3.29 3.27
CA ALA A 249 7.24 -2.63 2.11
C ALA A 249 8.04 -3.61 1.24
N TYR A 250 8.00 -3.36 -0.06
CA TYR A 250 8.76 -4.14 -1.03
C TYR A 250 10.27 -4.02 -0.79
N THR A 251 10.96 -5.15 -0.91
CA THR A 251 12.43 -5.23 -0.88
C THR A 251 12.93 -6.27 -1.89
N PRO A 252 14.22 -6.24 -2.29
CA PRO A 252 14.78 -7.28 -3.15
C PRO A 252 14.56 -8.71 -2.63
N GLN A 253 14.57 -8.90 -1.30
CA GLN A 253 14.34 -10.22 -0.67
C GLN A 253 12.90 -10.71 -0.80
N THR A 254 11.95 -9.81 -1.06
CA THR A 254 10.53 -10.16 -1.26
C THR A 254 10.14 -10.29 -2.74
N HIS A 255 11.10 -10.10 -3.66
CA HIS A 255 10.85 -10.10 -5.11
C HIS A 255 10.09 -11.33 -5.61
N ASN A 256 10.41 -12.53 -5.13
CA ASN A 256 9.78 -13.77 -5.57
C ASN A 256 8.53 -14.16 -4.76
N ARG A 257 8.04 -13.25 -3.90
CA ARG A 257 6.88 -13.51 -3.03
C ARG A 257 5.57 -13.20 -3.75
N HIS A 258 5.18 -14.05 -4.70
CA HIS A 258 3.94 -13.91 -5.47
C HIS A 258 3.05 -15.14 -5.45
N GLY A 259 3.50 -16.23 -4.81
CA GLY A 259 2.79 -17.48 -4.75
C GLY A 259 3.58 -18.65 -5.34
N LYS A 260 2.96 -19.83 -5.34
CA LYS A 260 3.52 -21.06 -5.85
C LYS A 260 2.39 -21.96 -6.35
N ASP A 261 2.60 -22.59 -7.50
CA ASP A 261 1.65 -23.51 -8.14
C ASP A 261 0.24 -22.89 -8.32
N ASN A 262 -0.75 -23.31 -7.54
CA ASN A 262 -2.13 -22.86 -7.57
C ASN A 262 -2.51 -21.93 -6.38
N ILE A 263 -1.52 -21.44 -5.63
CA ILE A 263 -1.69 -20.48 -4.53
C ILE A 263 -1.00 -19.17 -4.90
N LEU A 264 -1.75 -18.06 -5.01
CA LEU A 264 -1.24 -16.74 -5.38
C LEU A 264 -1.32 -15.80 -4.18
N LEU A 265 -0.35 -14.88 -4.03
CA LEU A 265 -0.33 -13.85 -2.98
C LEU A 265 -0.53 -12.48 -3.60
N VAL A 266 -1.38 -11.63 -2.98
CA VAL A 266 -1.67 -10.27 -3.44
C VAL A 266 -1.47 -9.22 -2.35
N GLY A 267 -1.18 -8.00 -2.75
CA GLY A 267 -1.03 -6.85 -1.84
C GLY A 267 0.02 -7.08 -0.76
N ASP A 268 -0.35 -6.78 0.48
CA ASP A 268 0.53 -6.89 1.66
C ASP A 268 1.03 -8.31 1.90
N ALA A 269 0.26 -9.35 1.56
CA ALA A 269 0.67 -10.75 1.68
C ALA A 269 1.85 -11.08 0.74
N ALA A 270 1.95 -10.36 -0.38
CA ALA A 270 3.06 -10.41 -1.34
C ALA A 270 4.14 -9.34 -1.09
N CYS A 271 4.01 -8.51 -0.04
CA CYS A 271 4.88 -7.37 0.25
C CYS A 271 4.96 -6.35 -0.92
N LEU A 272 3.83 -5.96 -1.49
CA LEU A 272 3.74 -5.03 -2.61
C LEU A 272 3.42 -3.59 -2.17
N VAL A 273 3.96 -3.14 -1.05
CA VAL A 273 3.84 -1.75 -0.59
C VAL A 273 5.04 -0.95 -1.11
N ASP A 274 4.77 0.22 -1.68
CA ASP A 274 5.78 1.14 -2.18
C ASP A 274 6.69 1.63 -1.06
N PRO A 275 8.01 1.46 -1.17
CA PRO A 275 8.95 1.81 -0.09
C PRO A 275 9.23 3.32 0.05
N ILE A 276 8.80 4.17 -0.90
CA ILE A 276 8.94 5.63 -0.83
C ILE A 276 7.70 6.26 -0.19
N THR A 277 6.52 5.92 -0.73
CA THR A 277 5.27 6.59 -0.38
C THR A 277 4.45 5.82 0.68
N GLY A 278 4.75 4.53 0.90
CA GLY A 278 3.92 3.65 1.70
C GLY A 278 2.59 3.27 1.02
N GLU A 279 2.41 3.60 -0.25
CA GLU A 279 1.23 3.24 -1.00
C GLU A 279 1.12 1.72 -1.12
N GLY A 280 -0.04 1.18 -0.76
CA GLY A 280 -0.31 -0.26 -0.88
C GLY A 280 -1.66 -0.57 -1.52
N ILE A 281 -2.60 0.40 -1.55
CA ILE A 281 -3.98 0.13 -1.98
C ILE A 281 -4.04 -0.16 -3.48
N SER A 282 -3.47 0.68 -4.33
CA SER A 282 -3.46 0.46 -5.79
C SER A 282 -2.70 -0.81 -6.17
N TYR A 283 -1.57 -1.05 -5.52
CA TYR A 283 -0.80 -2.29 -5.72
C TYR A 283 -1.56 -3.54 -5.29
N ALA A 284 -2.31 -3.47 -4.18
CA ALA A 284 -3.16 -4.57 -3.75
C ALA A 284 -4.30 -4.83 -4.75
N MET A 285 -4.99 -3.79 -5.20
CA MET A 285 -6.05 -3.88 -6.20
C MET A 285 -5.51 -4.45 -7.52
N LYS A 286 -4.39 -3.88 -8.04
CA LYS A 286 -3.80 -4.33 -9.31
C LYS A 286 -3.27 -5.75 -9.25
N SER A 287 -2.61 -6.13 -8.15
CA SER A 287 -2.17 -7.52 -7.98
C SER A 287 -3.36 -8.48 -7.86
N GLY A 288 -4.47 -8.06 -7.24
CA GLY A 288 -5.71 -8.83 -7.19
C GLY A 288 -6.32 -9.10 -8.56
N GLU A 289 -6.41 -8.07 -9.39
CA GLU A 289 -6.85 -8.18 -10.79
C GLU A 289 -5.95 -9.14 -11.60
N LEU A 290 -4.63 -8.95 -11.52
CA LEU A 290 -3.66 -9.80 -12.23
C LEU A 290 -3.72 -11.26 -11.77
N ALA A 291 -3.95 -11.51 -10.47
CA ALA A 291 -4.12 -12.86 -9.93
C ALA A 291 -5.39 -13.52 -10.48
N ALA A 292 -6.50 -12.79 -10.56
CA ALA A 292 -7.75 -13.28 -11.13
C ALA A 292 -7.57 -13.65 -12.61
N HIS A 293 -6.94 -12.80 -13.39
CA HIS A 293 -6.64 -13.07 -14.80
C HIS A 293 -5.72 -14.28 -14.98
N ALA A 294 -4.68 -14.43 -14.13
CA ALA A 294 -3.77 -15.56 -14.19
C ALA A 294 -4.46 -16.90 -13.87
N ILE A 295 -5.38 -16.93 -12.90
CA ILE A 295 -6.18 -18.10 -12.57
C ILE A 295 -7.09 -18.47 -13.75
N ASN A 296 -7.79 -17.49 -14.32
CA ASN A 296 -8.66 -17.72 -15.48
C ASN A 296 -7.88 -18.28 -16.68
N GLN A 297 -6.71 -17.73 -17.00
CA GLN A 297 -5.85 -18.25 -18.06
C GLN A 297 -5.34 -19.67 -17.77
N SER A 298 -5.01 -19.96 -16.50
CA SER A 298 -4.59 -21.30 -16.09
C SER A 298 -5.70 -22.34 -16.24
N LEU A 299 -6.95 -21.98 -15.92
CA LEU A 299 -8.13 -22.82 -16.14
C LEU A 299 -8.39 -23.08 -17.63
N GLN A 300 -8.01 -22.15 -18.51
CA GLN A 300 -8.04 -22.30 -19.97
C GLN A 300 -6.84 -23.11 -20.52
N GLY A 301 -5.98 -23.67 -19.67
CA GLY A 301 -4.82 -24.46 -20.09
C GLY A 301 -3.62 -23.65 -20.59
N LYS A 302 -3.57 -22.33 -20.40
CA LYS A 302 -2.50 -21.44 -20.90
C LYS A 302 -1.22 -21.48 -20.05
N GLY A 303 -1.17 -22.33 -19.02
CA GLY A 303 0.00 -22.52 -18.17
C GLY A 303 -0.33 -22.54 -16.67
N LYS A 304 0.69 -22.61 -15.82
CA LYS A 304 0.53 -22.59 -14.36
C LYS A 304 0.19 -21.18 -13.87
N ALA A 305 -0.81 -21.04 -13.02
CA ALA A 305 -1.29 -19.75 -12.51
C ALA A 305 -0.16 -18.89 -11.89
N ALA A 306 0.69 -19.48 -11.03
CA ALA A 306 1.80 -18.74 -10.42
C ALA A 306 2.84 -18.23 -11.43
N SER A 307 3.09 -18.98 -12.51
CA SER A 307 4.02 -18.56 -13.58
C SER A 307 3.45 -17.40 -14.39
N ILE A 308 2.18 -17.49 -14.79
CA ILE A 308 1.47 -16.42 -15.52
C ILE A 308 1.42 -15.15 -14.65
N TYR A 309 1.03 -15.31 -13.39
CA TYR A 309 0.95 -14.19 -12.44
C TYR A 309 2.31 -13.55 -12.20
N GLY A 310 3.36 -14.34 -11.99
CA GLY A 310 4.72 -13.84 -11.80
C GLY A 310 5.21 -13.00 -12.99
N GLN A 311 4.89 -13.42 -14.23
CA GLN A 311 5.19 -12.65 -15.45
C GLN A 311 4.40 -11.34 -15.49
N SER A 312 3.10 -11.38 -15.17
CA SER A 312 2.24 -10.20 -15.16
C SER A 312 2.68 -9.17 -14.12
N LEU A 313 3.27 -9.60 -13.00
CA LEU A 313 3.81 -8.73 -11.95
C LEU A 313 5.20 -8.15 -12.28
N LYS A 314 5.88 -8.60 -13.34
CA LYS A 314 7.28 -8.25 -13.60
C LYS A 314 7.51 -6.74 -13.67
N SER A 315 6.72 -6.02 -14.46
CA SER A 315 6.84 -4.57 -14.61
C SER A 315 6.60 -3.82 -13.30
N LEU A 316 5.54 -4.20 -12.56
CA LEU A 316 5.21 -3.60 -11.25
C LEU A 316 6.34 -3.82 -10.25
N LYS A 317 6.90 -5.03 -10.18
CA LYS A 317 8.01 -5.35 -9.26
C LYS A 317 9.32 -4.67 -9.65
N GLN A 318 9.58 -4.50 -10.94
CA GLN A 318 10.74 -3.72 -11.40
C GLN A 318 10.64 -2.26 -10.95
N ASP A 319 9.46 -1.66 -11.04
CA ASP A 319 9.22 -0.30 -10.59
C ASP A 319 9.38 -0.17 -9.07
N LEU A 320 8.81 -1.10 -8.29
CA LEU A 320 9.01 -1.16 -6.84
C LEU A 320 10.47 -1.41 -6.43
N LEU A 321 11.24 -2.14 -7.23
CA LEU A 321 12.67 -2.35 -6.99
C LEU A 321 13.45 -1.04 -7.15
N VAL A 322 13.13 -0.26 -8.15
CA VAL A 322 13.69 1.08 -8.34
C VAL A 322 13.30 1.99 -7.18
N ALA A 323 12.03 2.00 -6.78
CA ALA A 323 11.55 2.75 -5.64
C ALA A 323 12.29 2.37 -4.34
N TYR A 324 12.59 1.08 -4.14
CA TYR A 324 13.39 0.62 -3.01
C TYR A 324 14.78 1.26 -2.98
N PHE A 325 15.50 1.24 -4.09
CA PHE A 325 16.85 1.86 -4.13
C PHE A 325 16.77 3.38 -3.98
N MET A 326 15.76 4.04 -4.52
CA MET A 326 15.55 5.48 -4.35
C MET A 326 15.12 5.86 -2.93
N SER A 327 14.47 4.98 -2.20
CA SER A 327 14.11 5.23 -0.80
C SER A 327 15.33 5.31 0.13
N ILE A 328 16.45 4.68 -0.23
CA ILE A 328 17.68 4.66 0.58
C ILE A 328 18.21 6.09 0.81
N PRO A 329 18.54 6.89 -0.23
CA PRO A 329 19.02 8.26 -0.01
C PRO A 329 17.99 9.16 0.66
N LEU A 330 16.69 9.01 0.39
CA LEU A 330 15.64 9.75 1.08
C LEU A 330 15.66 9.50 2.60
N ASN A 331 16.01 8.31 3.04
CA ASN A 331 16.07 7.95 4.45
C ASN A 331 17.46 8.21 5.09
N THR A 332 18.54 8.24 4.32
CA THR A 332 19.91 8.40 4.86
C THR A 332 20.45 9.82 4.77
N VAL A 333 20.12 10.53 3.70
CA VAL A 333 20.55 11.93 3.44
C VAL A 333 19.37 12.78 2.96
N PRO A 334 18.28 12.89 3.74
CA PRO A 334 17.01 13.48 3.31
C PRO A 334 17.15 14.93 2.84
N ASN A 335 17.98 15.75 3.52
CA ASN A 335 18.19 17.14 3.16
C ASN A 335 18.78 17.31 1.74
N LEU A 336 19.81 16.54 1.42
CA LEU A 336 20.39 16.55 0.09
C LEU A 336 19.42 16.00 -0.95
N SER A 337 18.70 14.92 -0.61
CA SER A 337 17.72 14.31 -1.49
C SER A 337 16.62 15.28 -1.88
N ILE A 338 15.99 15.96 -0.92
CA ILE A 338 14.92 16.93 -1.18
C ILE A 338 15.48 18.14 -1.95
N LEU A 339 16.70 18.61 -1.64
CA LEU A 339 17.34 19.68 -2.38
C LEU A 339 17.56 19.31 -3.85
N VAL A 340 18.09 18.10 -4.14
CA VAL A 340 18.26 17.60 -5.52
C VAL A 340 16.93 17.56 -6.27
N LEU A 341 15.88 17.08 -5.61
CA LEU A 341 14.54 17.02 -6.20
C LEU A 341 14.01 18.43 -6.49
N ARG A 342 14.07 19.35 -5.53
CA ARG A 342 13.54 20.70 -5.63
C ARG A 342 14.19 21.55 -6.72
N GLU A 343 15.52 21.48 -6.84
CA GLU A 343 16.29 22.30 -7.78
C GLU A 343 16.14 21.84 -9.25
N ASN A 344 15.44 20.73 -9.50
CA ASN A 344 15.29 20.15 -10.84
C ASN A 344 13.83 20.01 -11.25
N ARG A 345 13.32 21.00 -11.99
CA ARG A 345 11.93 21.02 -12.47
C ARG A 345 11.52 19.73 -13.19
N GLN A 346 12.40 19.17 -14.04
CA GLN A 346 12.13 17.93 -14.75
C GLN A 346 11.88 16.76 -13.77
N ILE A 347 12.66 16.68 -12.68
CA ILE A 347 12.49 15.65 -11.65
C ILE A 347 11.17 15.84 -10.92
N VAL A 348 10.81 17.08 -10.57
CA VAL A 348 9.52 17.40 -9.93
C VAL A 348 8.34 16.98 -10.82
N HIS A 349 8.42 17.23 -12.14
CA HIS A 349 7.41 16.76 -13.09
C HIS A 349 7.30 15.24 -13.13
N LEU A 350 8.42 14.53 -13.22
CA LEU A 350 8.43 13.06 -13.22
C LEU A 350 7.88 12.49 -11.90
N LEU A 351 8.21 13.09 -10.77
CA LEU A 351 7.63 12.70 -9.47
C LEU A 351 6.10 12.91 -9.45
N LYS A 352 5.63 14.03 -9.97
CA LYS A 352 4.21 14.30 -10.12
C LYS A 352 3.54 13.25 -11.00
N ASP A 353 4.13 12.92 -12.15
CA ASP A 353 3.61 11.90 -13.07
C ASP A 353 3.57 10.51 -12.40
N ILE A 354 4.59 10.16 -11.59
CA ILE A 354 4.59 8.93 -10.77
C ILE A 354 3.44 8.94 -9.77
N MET A 355 3.23 10.04 -9.05
CA MET A 355 2.13 10.19 -8.09
C MET A 355 0.76 10.14 -8.79
N LEU A 356 0.65 10.69 -9.99
CA LEU A 356 -0.54 10.63 -10.84
C LEU A 356 -0.75 9.25 -11.50
N GLY A 357 0.20 8.32 -11.34
CA GLY A 357 0.11 6.99 -11.94
C GLY A 357 0.45 6.94 -13.43
N GLN A 358 0.91 8.05 -14.00
CA GLN A 358 1.27 8.21 -15.42
C GLN A 358 2.75 7.96 -15.70
N GLY A 359 3.61 8.06 -14.67
CA GLY A 359 5.05 7.85 -14.75
C GLY A 359 5.54 6.59 -14.01
N ARG A 360 6.81 6.26 -14.20
CA ARG A 360 7.52 5.15 -13.55
C ARG A 360 8.79 5.62 -12.86
N TYR A 361 9.15 5.00 -11.74
CA TYR A 361 10.40 5.29 -11.04
C TYR A 361 11.65 5.11 -11.91
N GLY A 362 11.62 4.19 -12.89
CA GLY A 362 12.72 3.97 -13.82
C GLY A 362 13.08 5.21 -14.65
N GLU A 363 12.10 6.02 -15.01
CA GLU A 363 12.29 7.26 -15.79
C GLU A 363 13.03 8.33 -14.96
N LEU A 364 12.79 8.32 -13.65
CA LEU A 364 13.38 9.25 -12.71
C LEU A 364 14.89 9.02 -12.51
N ILE A 365 15.38 7.78 -12.61
CA ILE A 365 16.81 7.45 -12.45
C ILE A 365 17.68 8.22 -13.45
N GLY A 366 17.29 8.23 -14.72
CA GLY A 366 18.04 8.93 -15.76
C GLY A 366 18.16 10.43 -15.53
N ALA A 367 17.08 11.04 -15.02
CA ALA A 367 17.08 12.47 -14.67
C ALA A 367 17.93 12.74 -13.42
N LEU A 368 17.84 11.89 -12.39
CA LEU A 368 18.62 12.00 -11.15
C LEU A 368 20.14 11.89 -11.40
N ILE A 369 20.58 10.91 -12.18
CA ILE A 369 22.00 10.73 -12.51
C ILE A 369 22.59 12.01 -13.14
N LYS A 370 21.84 12.70 -13.97
CA LYS A 370 22.23 13.96 -14.60
C LYS A 370 22.21 15.17 -13.65
N ALA A 371 21.28 15.16 -12.69
CA ALA A 371 21.05 16.27 -11.78
C ALA A 371 22.02 16.31 -10.59
N ILE A 372 22.33 15.15 -9.99
CA ILE A 372 23.15 15.05 -8.76
C ILE A 372 24.49 15.83 -8.86
N PRO A 373 25.32 15.68 -9.91
CA PRO A 373 26.63 16.37 -9.96
C PRO A 373 26.47 17.89 -9.88
N ASN A 374 25.50 18.47 -10.57
CA ASN A 374 25.28 19.91 -10.60
C ASN A 374 24.76 20.44 -9.27
N THR A 375 23.82 19.74 -8.64
CA THR A 375 23.27 20.12 -7.34
C THR A 375 24.28 20.01 -6.22
N VAL A 376 25.10 18.94 -6.20
CA VAL A 376 26.19 18.78 -5.23
C VAL A 376 27.22 19.91 -5.39
N LYS A 377 27.58 20.27 -6.62
CA LYS A 377 28.50 21.36 -6.92
C LYS A 377 27.96 22.72 -6.45
N ALA A 378 26.67 22.98 -6.64
CA ALA A 378 26.00 24.20 -6.18
C ALA A 378 25.95 24.25 -4.62
N TYR A 379 25.62 23.14 -3.98
CA TYR A 379 25.57 23.01 -2.52
C TYR A 379 26.92 23.26 -1.86
N LEU A 380 28.00 22.72 -2.45
CA LEU A 380 29.37 22.93 -1.95
C LEU A 380 29.86 24.37 -2.16
N LYS A 381 29.43 25.05 -3.22
CA LYS A 381 29.74 26.47 -3.47
C LYS A 381 29.00 27.42 -2.55
N GLY A 382 27.76 27.11 -2.16
CA GLY A 382 26.96 27.93 -1.27
C GLY A 382 27.32 27.83 0.21
N ARG A 383 28.24 26.92 0.58
CA ARG A 383 28.84 26.80 1.92
C ARG A 383 30.17 27.57 2.10
N ARG A 384 30.65 28.25 1.08
CA ARG A 384 31.78 29.20 1.12
C ARG A 384 31.27 30.62 1.17
#